data_a0054593beddb840538aadd38a3fdb4a
#
_entry.id   a0054593beddb840538aadd38a3fdb4a
#
_cell.length_a   1.000
_cell.length_b   1.000
_cell.length_c   1.000
_cell.angle_alpha   90.00
_cell.angle_beta   90.00
_cell.angle_gamma   90.00
#
_symmetry.space_group_name_H-M   'P 1'
#
loop_
_entity.id
_entity.type
_entity.pdbx_description
1 polymer ?
#
loop_
_entity_poly.entity_id
_entity_poly.type
_entity_poly.pdbx_seq_one_letter_code
_entity_poly.pdbx_strand_id
1 'polypeptide(L)'
;MKKKIVAAFCLAMVMTVGGCSGAGTAAQPESSESQTQPASVSESSSSSDASEENSMQESASSTASSDAADASSSRDIFAMDTYMTVTAYGPNAETAVDQAQQEIERLDALLSTGAETSEVAQINANGGGTLSEDTTYLLERSLDLYDSTNGVFDIAIYPIMDAWGFTTGNYTVPSDETIESLLPLTDANDILYDKDSASISFAKDGMKIDFGGIAKGYTSGRIADIYRECGVTSGLQRRCALCCL
;
A
#
# COMPACT_ATOMS: atom_id res chain seq x y z
N MET A 1 -27.89 -21.90 -15.28
CA MET A 1 -28.31 -21.58 -13.93
C MET A 1 -27.34 -20.61 -13.23
N LYS A 2 -26.55 -19.79 -13.98
CA LYS A 2 -25.55 -18.85 -13.43
C LYS A 2 -25.98 -17.36 -13.46
N LYS A 3 -27.22 -17.06 -13.87
CA LYS A 3 -27.71 -15.67 -14.07
C LYS A 3 -28.28 -14.96 -12.82
N LYS A 4 -28.26 -15.55 -11.62
CA LYS A 4 -28.90 -14.97 -10.44
C LYS A 4 -27.96 -14.47 -9.33
N ILE A 5 -26.65 -14.58 -9.49
CA ILE A 5 -25.69 -14.26 -8.39
C ILE A 5 -25.09 -12.86 -8.55
N VAL A 6 -25.04 -12.30 -9.76
CA VAL A 6 -24.41 -10.97 -9.99
C VAL A 6 -25.25 -9.79 -9.46
N ALA A 7 -26.55 -9.95 -9.30
CA ALA A 7 -27.45 -8.88 -8.83
C ALA A 7 -27.45 -8.68 -7.29
N ALA A 8 -26.84 -9.58 -6.52
CA ALA A 8 -26.89 -9.52 -5.06
C ALA A 8 -25.73 -8.78 -4.39
N PHE A 9 -24.65 -8.49 -5.11
CA PHE A 9 -23.44 -7.92 -4.51
C PHE A 9 -23.37 -6.39 -4.53
N CYS A 10 -24.16 -5.72 -5.35
CA CYS A 10 -24.22 -4.25 -5.37
C CYS A 10 -25.17 -3.61 -4.34
N LEU A 11 -25.93 -4.39 -3.58
CA LEU A 11 -26.98 -3.85 -2.69
C LEU A 11 -26.66 -3.95 -1.17
N ALA A 12 -25.50 -4.43 -0.78
CA ALA A 12 -25.17 -4.62 0.64
C ALA A 12 -24.32 -3.52 1.28
N MET A 13 -24.02 -2.41 0.57
CA MET A 13 -23.14 -1.35 1.09
C MET A 13 -23.83 0.01 1.29
N VAL A 14 -25.16 0.05 1.33
CA VAL A 14 -25.89 1.27 1.72
C VAL A 14 -26.94 0.89 2.74
N MET A 15 -26.64 0.97 4.00
CA MET A 15 -27.55 1.19 5.15
C MET A 15 -26.77 1.05 6.47
N THR A 16 -26.22 2.11 6.98
CA THR A 16 -26.34 2.46 8.41
C THR A 16 -25.74 3.87 8.63
N VAL A 17 -26.52 4.89 8.38
CA VAL A 17 -26.44 6.11 9.18
C VAL A 17 -27.88 6.45 9.57
N GLY A 18 -28.28 5.93 10.71
CA GLY A 18 -29.54 6.26 11.37
C GLY A 18 -29.41 7.56 12.14
N GLY A 19 -30.39 8.43 11.97
CA GLY A 19 -30.45 9.80 12.34
C GLY A 19 -30.51 10.13 13.82
N CYS A 20 -30.23 11.40 14.10
CA CYS A 20 -30.85 12.17 15.20
C CYS A 20 -31.36 13.47 14.63
N SER A 21 -32.65 13.64 14.68
CA SER A 21 -33.40 14.86 14.39
C SER A 21 -33.18 15.92 15.46
N GLY A 22 -32.93 17.16 15.04
CA GLY A 22 -33.01 18.32 15.88
C GLY A 22 -33.29 19.52 14.99
N ALA A 23 -34.50 20.03 15.07
CA ALA A 23 -34.99 21.21 14.34
C ALA A 23 -34.39 22.50 14.90
N GLY A 24 -34.09 23.47 14.02
CA GLY A 24 -33.68 24.81 14.40
C GLY A 24 -33.45 25.72 13.18
N THR A 25 -34.36 26.57 12.97
CA THR A 25 -34.70 27.61 12.01
C THR A 25 -33.57 28.56 11.57
N ALA A 26 -33.54 28.83 10.28
CA ALA A 26 -33.15 30.00 9.49
C ALA A 26 -32.34 31.17 10.10
N ALA A 27 -31.29 31.59 9.39
CA ALA A 27 -31.07 32.95 8.82
C ALA A 27 -29.67 33.05 8.18
N GLN A 28 -29.62 33.43 6.89
CA GLN A 28 -28.51 34.17 6.28
C GLN A 28 -28.77 35.67 6.49
N PRO A 29 -27.76 36.58 6.51
CA PRO A 29 -27.07 37.02 5.30
C PRO A 29 -25.61 37.52 5.43
N GLU A 30 -24.95 37.53 4.26
CA GLU A 30 -24.01 38.51 3.67
C GLU A 30 -22.75 39.03 4.38
N SER A 31 -21.66 38.81 3.64
CA SER A 31 -20.56 39.69 3.20
C SER A 31 -19.87 40.66 4.17
N SER A 32 -18.54 40.58 4.25
CA SER A 32 -17.63 41.67 3.84
C SER A 32 -16.16 41.29 3.98
N GLU A 33 -15.41 41.67 2.94
CA GLU A 33 -13.95 41.73 2.85
C GLU A 33 -13.33 42.58 3.97
N SER A 34 -12.10 42.26 4.41
CA SER A 34 -11.04 43.26 4.46
C SER A 34 -9.67 42.64 4.74
N GLN A 35 -8.75 42.97 3.88
CA GLN A 35 -7.30 42.84 3.96
C GLN A 35 -6.73 43.55 5.19
N THR A 36 -5.63 43.08 5.74
CA THR A 36 -4.39 43.85 5.92
C THR A 36 -3.29 43.01 6.56
N GLN A 37 -2.16 42.90 5.88
CA GLN A 37 -0.78 42.74 6.37
C GLN A 37 -0.18 44.16 6.41
N PRO A 38 1.09 44.40 6.86
CA PRO A 38 2.03 43.74 7.73
C PRO A 38 2.63 44.70 8.82
N ALA A 39 3.46 44.22 9.72
CA ALA A 39 4.61 44.98 10.25
C ALA A 39 5.64 44.11 10.95
N SER A 40 6.80 44.24 10.47
CA SER A 40 8.16 43.92 10.83
C SER A 40 8.71 44.73 12.02
N VAL A 41 9.96 44.36 12.39
CA VAL A 41 11.02 45.09 13.16
C VAL A 41 11.28 44.46 14.52
N SER A 42 12.43 44.08 14.90
CA SER A 42 13.86 44.12 14.66
C SER A 42 14.58 43.94 16.01
N GLU A 43 15.65 43.18 15.98
CA GLU A 43 16.98 43.35 16.58
C GLU A 43 17.17 43.95 18.01
N SER A 44 17.95 43.25 18.81
CA SER A 44 19.32 43.62 19.23
C SER A 44 19.78 42.71 20.37
N SER A 45 20.86 41.95 20.20
CA SER A 45 22.29 42.13 20.45
C SER A 45 22.69 42.47 21.88
N SER A 46 23.59 41.67 22.42
CA SER A 46 24.93 41.88 23.01
C SER A 46 25.09 41.02 24.27
N SER A 47 26.03 40.12 24.28
CA SER A 47 27.49 40.14 24.46
C SER A 47 27.99 40.02 25.90
N SER A 48 28.99 39.14 26.04
CA SER A 48 30.13 39.08 26.94
C SER A 48 29.90 38.39 28.29
N ASP A 49 30.77 37.62 28.90
CA ASP A 49 32.18 37.22 28.68
C ASP A 49 32.57 36.34 29.85
N ALA A 50 33.66 35.59 29.68
CA ALA A 50 34.67 35.12 30.64
C ALA A 50 34.43 33.81 31.44
N SER A 51 35.14 32.78 30.96
CA SER A 51 36.20 32.01 31.62
C SER A 51 36.02 31.58 33.09
N GLU A 52 36.08 30.26 33.32
CA GLU A 52 37.10 29.65 34.17
C GLU A 52 37.18 28.13 33.95
N GLU A 53 38.38 27.67 33.60
CA GLU A 53 38.81 26.29 33.59
C GLU A 53 38.74 25.72 35.00
N ASN A 54 38.25 24.50 35.16
CA ASN A 54 38.80 23.59 36.15
C ASN A 54 38.71 22.15 35.70
N SER A 55 39.84 21.57 35.41
CA SER A 55 40.12 20.18 35.17
C SER A 55 39.82 19.36 36.44
N MET A 56 39.06 18.26 36.29
CA MET A 56 39.37 17.04 37.02
C MET A 56 38.85 15.83 36.25
N GLN A 57 39.77 14.99 36.00
CA GLN A 57 39.78 13.70 35.34
C GLN A 57 39.11 12.65 36.25
N GLU A 58 38.57 11.64 35.58
CA GLU A 58 38.30 10.28 36.06
C GLU A 58 36.86 9.94 36.47
N SER A 59 36.18 9.29 35.55
CA SER A 59 35.75 7.89 35.65
C SER A 59 34.95 7.51 34.42
N ALA A 60 35.64 6.88 33.47
CA ALA A 60 34.96 6.09 32.45
C ALA A 60 34.45 4.81 33.13
N SER A 61 33.12 4.65 33.21
CA SER A 61 32.51 3.33 33.34
C SER A 61 31.00 3.40 33.05
N SER A 62 30.60 2.70 32.01
CA SER A 62 29.30 2.06 31.82
C SER A 62 28.03 2.92 31.88
N THR A 63 27.75 3.65 30.77
CA THR A 63 26.37 4.07 30.43
C THR A 63 26.07 3.86 28.95
N ALA A 64 26.56 2.77 28.37
CA ALA A 64 26.30 2.44 26.98
C ALA A 64 25.24 1.33 26.81
N SER A 65 24.42 1.03 27.83
CA SER A 65 23.51 -0.14 27.77
C SER A 65 22.02 0.19 27.91
N SER A 66 21.63 1.41 28.30
CA SER A 66 20.21 1.77 28.46
C SER A 66 19.63 2.52 27.24
N ASP A 67 20.44 3.25 26.49
CA ASP A 67 19.94 4.06 25.36
C ASP A 67 19.63 3.23 24.10
N ALA A 68 20.25 2.05 23.95
CA ALA A 68 20.03 1.19 22.79
C ALA A 68 18.70 0.41 22.84
N ALA A 69 18.14 0.20 24.03
CA ALA A 69 16.88 -0.53 24.18
C ALA A 69 15.66 0.35 23.86
N ASP A 70 15.77 1.66 24.02
CA ASP A 70 14.71 2.64 23.73
C ASP A 70 14.82 3.27 22.34
N ALA A 71 15.82 2.88 21.54
CA ALA A 71 15.98 3.36 20.18
C ALA A 71 14.77 2.94 19.31
N SER A 72 14.29 3.85 18.51
CA SER A 72 13.23 3.55 17.53
C SER A 72 13.51 4.27 16.22
N SER A 73 13.07 3.68 15.11
CA SER A 73 13.11 4.31 13.79
C SER A 73 11.76 4.15 13.11
N SER A 74 11.39 5.14 12.30
CA SER A 74 10.14 5.15 11.57
C SER A 74 10.33 5.78 10.18
N ARG A 75 9.61 5.27 9.17
CA ARG A 75 9.57 5.83 7.81
C ARG A 75 8.14 5.88 7.33
N ASP A 76 7.81 6.97 6.67
CA ASP A 76 6.60 7.12 5.88
C ASP A 76 6.93 6.86 4.42
N ILE A 77 6.19 5.97 3.77
CA ILE A 77 6.44 5.47 2.43
C ILE A 77 5.13 5.54 1.65
N PHE A 78 5.20 6.06 0.43
CA PHE A 78 4.10 5.91 -0.53
C PHE A 78 4.49 4.85 -1.55
N ALA A 79 3.83 3.71 -1.54
CA ALA A 79 4.02 2.61 -2.46
C ALA A 79 2.74 1.77 -2.55
N MET A 80 2.56 1.01 -3.63
CA MET A 80 1.36 0.18 -3.87
C MET A 80 0.06 0.99 -3.74
N ASP A 81 0.06 2.23 -4.23
CA ASP A 81 -1.06 3.20 -4.15
C ASP A 81 -1.57 3.42 -2.71
N THR A 82 -0.66 3.39 -1.75
CA THR A 82 -1.02 3.48 -0.33
C THR A 82 0.06 4.21 0.46
N TYR A 83 -0.33 5.10 1.38
CA TYR A 83 0.57 5.61 2.40
C TYR A 83 0.77 4.56 3.50
N MET A 84 2.02 4.27 3.79
CA MET A 84 2.44 3.31 4.81
C MET A 84 3.41 3.97 5.76
N THR A 85 3.33 3.61 7.04
CA THR A 85 4.35 3.91 8.04
C THR A 85 4.90 2.60 8.58
N VAL A 86 6.21 2.43 8.51
CA VAL A 86 6.91 1.31 9.13
C VAL A 86 7.70 1.83 10.33
N THR A 87 7.63 1.14 11.46
CA THR A 87 8.31 1.50 12.70
C THR A 87 8.93 0.26 13.32
N ALA A 88 10.16 0.38 13.79
CA ALA A 88 10.86 -0.66 14.54
C ALA A 88 11.41 -0.09 15.83
N TYR A 89 11.59 -0.94 16.84
CA TYR A 89 12.12 -0.59 18.15
C TYR A 89 13.31 -1.49 18.51
N GLY A 90 14.32 -0.90 19.14
CA GLY A 90 15.53 -1.57 19.58
C GLY A 90 16.79 -1.16 18.81
N PRO A 91 17.93 -1.76 19.12
CA PRO A 91 19.25 -1.28 18.65
C PRO A 91 19.45 -1.33 17.13
N ASN A 92 18.71 -2.18 16.42
CA ASN A 92 18.79 -2.33 14.96
C ASN A 92 17.58 -1.71 14.23
N ALA A 93 16.81 -0.86 14.91
CA ALA A 93 15.57 -0.29 14.39
C ALA A 93 15.77 0.46 13.07
N GLU A 94 16.82 1.24 12.94
CA GLU A 94 17.12 2.02 11.74
C GLU A 94 17.41 1.09 10.55
N THR A 95 18.31 0.13 10.73
CA THR A 95 18.64 -0.87 9.68
C THR A 95 17.41 -1.65 9.25
N ALA A 96 16.57 -2.07 10.19
CA ALA A 96 15.37 -2.83 9.89
C ALA A 96 14.34 -2.01 9.09
N VAL A 97 14.17 -0.73 9.44
CA VAL A 97 13.27 0.17 8.72
C VAL A 97 13.79 0.50 7.33
N ASP A 98 15.10 0.69 7.16
CA ASP A 98 15.71 0.94 5.84
C ASP A 98 15.56 -0.28 4.92
N GLN A 99 15.78 -1.49 5.43
CA GLN A 99 15.57 -2.73 4.67
C GLN A 99 14.08 -2.95 4.34
N ALA A 100 13.18 -2.64 5.28
CA ALA A 100 11.75 -2.73 5.04
C ALA A 100 11.30 -1.75 3.93
N GLN A 101 11.82 -0.53 3.93
CA GLN A 101 11.55 0.43 2.86
C GLN A 101 12.02 -0.10 1.50
N GLN A 102 13.26 -0.56 1.41
CA GLN A 102 13.82 -1.11 0.17
C GLN A 102 12.99 -2.29 -0.36
N GLU A 103 12.53 -3.18 0.53
CA GLU A 103 11.70 -4.32 0.14
C GLU A 103 10.31 -3.88 -0.34
N ILE A 104 9.69 -2.89 0.31
CA ILE A 104 8.42 -2.31 -0.15
C ILE A 104 8.57 -1.72 -1.56
N GLU A 105 9.60 -0.90 -1.78
CA GLU A 105 9.85 -0.26 -3.07
C GLU A 105 10.17 -1.30 -4.16
N ARG A 106 10.93 -2.35 -3.82
CA ARG A 106 11.22 -3.45 -4.74
C ARG A 106 9.97 -4.21 -5.15
N LEU A 107 9.10 -4.54 -4.19
CA LEU A 107 7.84 -5.25 -4.47
C LEU A 107 6.84 -4.37 -5.21
N ASP A 108 6.79 -3.07 -4.93
CA ASP A 108 5.97 -2.13 -5.69
C ASP A 108 6.40 -2.09 -7.16
N ALA A 109 7.71 -1.96 -7.41
CA ALA A 109 8.26 -1.97 -8.77
C ALA A 109 8.04 -3.31 -9.50
N LEU A 110 8.06 -4.45 -8.78
CA LEU A 110 7.88 -5.78 -9.35
C LEU A 110 6.42 -6.05 -9.73
N LEU A 111 5.47 -5.64 -8.88
CA LEU A 111 4.06 -6.07 -8.93
C LEU A 111 3.12 -5.03 -9.55
N SER A 112 3.62 -3.84 -9.87
CA SER A 112 2.83 -2.77 -10.47
C SER A 112 2.21 -3.21 -11.81
N THR A 113 0.93 -2.97 -11.99
CA THR A 113 0.27 -3.15 -13.30
C THR A 113 0.42 -1.93 -14.20
N GLY A 114 0.78 -0.76 -13.64
CA GLY A 114 0.93 0.50 -14.38
C GLY A 114 2.37 0.83 -14.79
N ALA A 115 3.38 0.24 -14.17
CA ALA A 115 4.79 0.47 -14.52
C ALA A 115 5.22 -0.49 -15.64
N GLU A 116 5.45 0.01 -16.86
CA GLU A 116 5.78 -0.81 -18.04
C GLU A 116 6.96 -1.78 -17.83
N THR A 117 7.88 -1.44 -16.92
CA THR A 117 9.07 -2.25 -16.61
C THR A 117 8.82 -3.31 -15.55
N SER A 118 7.67 -3.33 -14.91
CA SER A 118 7.34 -4.33 -13.91
C SER A 118 7.11 -5.71 -14.54
N GLU A 119 7.36 -6.76 -13.77
CA GLU A 119 7.13 -8.13 -14.22
C GLU A 119 5.65 -8.37 -14.55
N VAL A 120 4.74 -7.90 -13.69
CA VAL A 120 3.30 -8.09 -13.90
C VAL A 120 2.80 -7.33 -15.13
N ALA A 121 3.25 -6.10 -15.35
CA ALA A 121 2.88 -5.35 -16.55
C ALA A 121 3.39 -6.03 -17.83
N GLN A 122 4.62 -6.57 -17.82
CA GLN A 122 5.18 -7.30 -18.96
C GLN A 122 4.43 -8.61 -19.22
N ILE A 123 4.07 -9.37 -18.19
CA ILE A 123 3.21 -10.57 -18.32
C ILE A 123 1.87 -10.18 -18.95
N ASN A 124 1.24 -9.11 -18.48
CA ASN A 124 -0.03 -8.63 -19.00
C ASN A 124 0.06 -8.12 -20.44
N ALA A 125 1.18 -7.50 -20.81
CA ALA A 125 1.40 -7.00 -22.18
C ALA A 125 1.69 -8.12 -23.18
N ASN A 126 2.41 -9.17 -22.76
CA ASN A 126 2.85 -10.25 -23.62
C ASN A 126 1.88 -11.45 -23.62
N GLY A 127 0.84 -11.46 -22.79
CA GLY A 127 -0.06 -12.60 -22.60
C GLY A 127 0.59 -13.77 -21.88
N GLY A 128 1.65 -13.52 -21.12
CA GLY A 128 2.40 -14.51 -20.34
C GLY A 128 3.87 -14.15 -20.16
N GLY A 129 4.60 -14.98 -19.43
CA GLY A 129 6.02 -14.77 -19.15
C GLY A 129 6.57 -15.72 -18.10
N THR A 130 7.85 -15.53 -17.76
CA THR A 130 8.50 -16.23 -16.65
C THR A 130 8.31 -15.45 -15.36
N LEU A 131 8.03 -16.15 -14.28
CA LEU A 131 7.77 -15.58 -12.96
C LEU A 131 9.04 -15.58 -12.11
N SER A 132 9.25 -14.50 -11.37
CA SER A 132 10.21 -14.47 -10.26
C SER A 132 9.70 -15.32 -9.09
N GLU A 133 10.51 -15.49 -8.06
CA GLU A 133 10.14 -16.23 -6.85
C GLU A 133 8.91 -15.59 -6.15
N ASP A 134 8.91 -14.27 -6.03
CA ASP A 134 7.82 -13.55 -5.38
C ASP A 134 6.50 -13.69 -6.15
N THR A 135 6.51 -13.51 -7.46
CA THR A 135 5.31 -13.64 -8.29
C THR A 135 4.84 -15.08 -8.42
N THR A 136 5.76 -16.05 -8.40
CA THR A 136 5.42 -17.48 -8.32
C THR A 136 4.66 -17.78 -7.03
N TYR A 137 5.18 -17.35 -5.88
CA TYR A 137 4.49 -17.51 -4.60
C TYR A 137 3.11 -16.85 -4.59
N LEU A 138 3.04 -15.61 -5.08
CA LEU A 138 1.78 -14.86 -5.15
C LEU A 138 0.76 -15.52 -6.07
N LEU A 139 1.21 -16.04 -7.22
CA LEU A 139 0.34 -16.78 -8.14
C LEU A 139 -0.22 -18.03 -7.48
N GLU A 140 0.65 -18.90 -6.95
CA GLU A 140 0.22 -20.14 -6.29
C GLU A 140 -0.76 -19.84 -5.15
N ARG A 141 -0.45 -18.86 -4.32
CA ARG A 141 -1.33 -18.46 -3.23
C ARG A 141 -2.66 -17.88 -3.70
N SER A 142 -2.65 -17.16 -4.83
CA SER A 142 -3.87 -16.61 -5.42
C SER A 142 -4.78 -17.69 -5.99
N LEU A 143 -4.20 -18.71 -6.63
CA LEU A 143 -4.95 -19.87 -7.13
C LEU A 143 -5.58 -20.68 -5.97
N ASP A 144 -4.85 -20.88 -4.87
CA ASP A 144 -5.38 -21.50 -3.64
C ASP A 144 -6.55 -20.69 -3.06
N LEU A 145 -6.45 -19.35 -3.08
CA LEU A 145 -7.52 -18.47 -2.62
C LEU A 145 -8.72 -18.49 -3.56
N TYR A 146 -8.48 -18.51 -4.88
CA TYR A 146 -9.55 -18.68 -5.86
C TYR A 146 -10.36 -19.94 -5.57
N ASP A 147 -9.70 -21.09 -5.41
CA ASP A 147 -10.33 -22.36 -5.12
C ASP A 147 -11.09 -22.35 -3.77
N SER A 148 -10.44 -21.90 -2.71
CA SER A 148 -11.00 -21.88 -1.36
C SER A 148 -12.18 -20.92 -1.20
N THR A 149 -12.26 -19.88 -2.02
CA THR A 149 -13.34 -18.90 -2.04
C THR A 149 -14.41 -19.18 -3.10
N ASN A 150 -14.28 -20.27 -3.86
CA ASN A 150 -15.15 -20.60 -4.99
C ASN A 150 -15.20 -19.49 -6.04
N GLY A 151 -14.04 -18.91 -6.38
CA GLY A 151 -13.88 -17.88 -7.40
C GLY A 151 -14.30 -16.47 -6.96
N VAL A 152 -14.51 -16.23 -5.66
CA VAL A 152 -14.82 -14.88 -5.15
C VAL A 152 -13.56 -14.00 -5.16
N PHE A 153 -12.41 -14.57 -4.79
CA PHE A 153 -11.11 -13.94 -5.00
C PHE A 153 -10.56 -14.38 -6.34
N ASP A 154 -10.29 -13.45 -7.24
CA ASP A 154 -9.78 -13.74 -8.58
C ASP A 154 -8.79 -12.66 -9.03
N ILE A 155 -7.54 -13.06 -9.29
CA ILE A 155 -6.50 -12.14 -9.78
C ILE A 155 -6.64 -11.81 -11.27
N ALA A 156 -7.45 -12.56 -12.03
CA ALA A 156 -7.75 -12.25 -13.43
C ALA A 156 -8.74 -11.07 -13.58
N ILE A 157 -9.07 -10.37 -12.50
CA ILE A 157 -10.01 -9.24 -12.47
C ILE A 157 -9.48 -7.98 -13.20
N TYR A 158 -8.19 -7.92 -13.55
CA TYR A 158 -7.55 -6.72 -14.09
C TYR A 158 -8.27 -6.07 -15.28
N PRO A 159 -8.81 -6.79 -16.28
CA PRO A 159 -9.55 -6.15 -17.40
C PRO A 159 -10.73 -5.29 -16.94
N ILE A 160 -11.40 -5.69 -15.86
CA ILE A 160 -12.51 -4.91 -15.28
C ILE A 160 -11.94 -3.71 -14.50
N MET A 161 -10.87 -3.88 -13.73
CA MET A 161 -10.22 -2.78 -13.00
C MET A 161 -9.70 -1.70 -13.95
N ASP A 162 -9.16 -2.09 -15.10
CA ASP A 162 -8.70 -1.19 -16.15
C ASP A 162 -9.87 -0.39 -16.75
N ALA A 163 -11.01 -1.05 -17.02
CA ALA A 163 -12.22 -0.38 -17.49
C ALA A 163 -12.79 0.64 -16.50
N TRP A 164 -12.59 0.44 -15.18
CA TRP A 164 -12.92 1.43 -14.14
C TRP A 164 -11.90 2.56 -14.04
N GLY A 165 -10.73 2.44 -14.71
CA GLY A 165 -9.67 3.44 -14.71
C GLY A 165 -8.80 3.43 -13.46
N PHE A 166 -8.82 2.36 -12.65
CA PHE A 166 -8.00 2.27 -11.43
C PHE A 166 -6.50 2.34 -11.73
N THR A 167 -6.06 1.77 -12.84
CA THR A 167 -4.64 1.76 -13.24
C THR A 167 -4.16 3.12 -13.74
N THR A 168 -5.05 3.88 -14.40
CA THR A 168 -4.69 5.16 -15.04
C THR A 168 -5.04 6.38 -14.21
N GLY A 169 -5.79 6.20 -13.12
CA GLY A 169 -6.37 7.28 -12.32
C GLY A 169 -7.51 8.05 -13.03
N ASN A 170 -7.89 7.63 -14.24
CA ASN A 170 -9.01 8.20 -14.98
C ASN A 170 -10.29 7.44 -14.65
N TYR A 171 -10.79 7.62 -13.45
CA TYR A 171 -11.95 6.89 -12.94
C TYR A 171 -13.19 7.13 -13.79
N THR A 172 -13.82 6.04 -14.22
CA THR A 172 -15.07 6.05 -14.98
C THR A 172 -15.92 4.87 -14.56
N VAL A 173 -17.25 5.02 -14.68
CA VAL A 173 -18.17 3.90 -14.46
C VAL A 173 -18.40 3.22 -15.80
N PRO A 174 -17.91 1.98 -16.01
CA PRO A 174 -18.13 1.26 -17.26
C PRO A 174 -19.63 0.96 -17.46
N SER A 175 -20.07 0.88 -18.70
CA SER A 175 -21.44 0.41 -19.00
C SER A 175 -21.59 -1.08 -18.68
N ASP A 176 -22.85 -1.53 -18.48
CA ASP A 176 -23.14 -2.95 -18.26
C ASP A 176 -22.66 -3.82 -19.44
N GLU A 177 -22.79 -3.33 -20.68
CA GLU A 177 -22.28 -4.03 -21.88
C GLU A 177 -20.76 -4.17 -21.85
N THR A 178 -20.04 -3.14 -21.37
CA THR A 178 -18.58 -3.22 -21.23
C THR A 178 -18.22 -4.28 -20.21
N ILE A 179 -18.84 -4.26 -19.03
CA ILE A 179 -18.61 -5.28 -17.99
C ILE A 179 -18.94 -6.68 -18.49
N GLU A 180 -20.12 -6.87 -19.13
CA GLU A 180 -20.52 -8.17 -19.67
C GLU A 180 -19.52 -8.70 -20.72
N SER A 181 -18.90 -7.83 -21.51
CA SER A 181 -17.89 -8.21 -22.50
C SER A 181 -16.57 -8.65 -21.88
N LEU A 182 -16.22 -8.10 -20.70
CA LEU A 182 -14.97 -8.39 -19.99
C LEU A 182 -15.07 -9.58 -19.03
N LEU A 183 -16.26 -9.91 -18.52
CA LEU A 183 -16.45 -11.04 -17.60
C LEU A 183 -15.87 -12.38 -18.11
N PRO A 184 -15.89 -12.73 -19.40
CA PRO A 184 -15.25 -13.96 -19.89
C PRO A 184 -13.74 -14.00 -19.72
N LEU A 185 -13.09 -12.85 -19.46
CA LEU A 185 -11.64 -12.70 -19.27
C LEU A 185 -11.23 -12.74 -17.80
N THR A 186 -12.18 -12.88 -16.87
CA THR A 186 -11.96 -12.84 -15.43
C THR A 186 -12.22 -14.21 -14.79
N ASP A 187 -11.45 -15.23 -15.18
CA ASP A 187 -11.55 -16.58 -14.61
C ASP A 187 -10.13 -17.14 -14.45
N ALA A 188 -9.67 -17.27 -13.21
CA ALA A 188 -8.34 -17.78 -12.89
C ALA A 188 -8.12 -19.24 -13.36
N ASN A 189 -9.18 -20.00 -13.67
CA ASN A 189 -9.05 -21.31 -14.30
C ASN A 189 -8.47 -21.25 -15.72
N ASP A 190 -8.52 -20.10 -16.37
CA ASP A 190 -7.94 -19.87 -17.68
C ASP A 190 -6.48 -19.37 -17.62
N ILE A 191 -5.89 -19.30 -16.41
CA ILE A 191 -4.47 -19.08 -16.20
C ILE A 191 -3.75 -20.42 -16.33
N LEU A 192 -2.85 -20.51 -17.30
CA LEU A 192 -2.03 -21.70 -17.57
C LEU A 192 -0.67 -21.52 -16.88
N TYR A 193 -0.45 -22.22 -15.77
CA TYR A 193 0.77 -22.15 -14.99
C TYR A 193 1.57 -23.42 -15.12
N ASP A 194 2.83 -23.30 -15.56
CA ASP A 194 3.82 -24.37 -15.60
C ASP A 194 4.80 -24.20 -14.43
N LYS A 195 4.72 -25.09 -13.45
CA LYS A 195 5.55 -25.09 -12.25
C LYS A 195 7.02 -25.39 -12.53
N ASP A 196 7.29 -26.23 -13.52
CA ASP A 196 8.66 -26.68 -13.81
C ASP A 196 9.50 -25.56 -14.43
N SER A 197 8.86 -24.71 -15.24
CA SER A 197 9.51 -23.58 -15.88
C SER A 197 9.22 -22.25 -15.19
N ALA A 198 8.45 -22.23 -14.09
CA ALA A 198 7.93 -21.05 -13.44
C ALA A 198 7.37 -20.04 -14.46
N SER A 199 6.49 -20.50 -15.34
CA SER A 199 5.94 -19.67 -16.41
C SER A 199 4.42 -19.65 -16.40
N ILE A 200 3.86 -18.53 -16.82
CA ILE A 200 2.43 -18.27 -16.92
C ILE A 200 2.06 -17.91 -18.35
N SER A 201 0.89 -18.34 -18.81
CA SER A 201 0.23 -17.87 -20.02
C SER A 201 -1.28 -17.85 -19.80
N PHE A 202 -2.01 -17.26 -20.72
CA PHE A 202 -3.45 -17.13 -20.63
C PHE A 202 -4.15 -17.91 -21.73
N ALA A 203 -5.24 -18.59 -21.41
CA ALA A 203 -6.02 -19.37 -22.37
C ALA A 203 -6.82 -18.49 -23.35
N LYS A 204 -7.02 -17.20 -23.02
CA LYS A 204 -7.80 -16.28 -23.83
C LYS A 204 -7.03 -14.98 -24.05
N ASP A 205 -7.08 -14.46 -25.27
CA ASP A 205 -6.52 -13.15 -25.59
C ASP A 205 -7.23 -12.05 -24.79
N GLY A 206 -6.46 -11.09 -24.25
CA GLY A 206 -6.99 -9.99 -23.45
C GLY A 206 -7.14 -10.27 -21.96
N MET A 207 -6.89 -11.50 -21.51
CA MET A 207 -6.75 -11.78 -20.07
C MET A 207 -5.53 -11.07 -19.52
N LYS A 208 -5.66 -10.61 -18.28
CA LYS A 208 -4.59 -9.94 -17.52
C LYS A 208 -4.79 -10.22 -16.04
N ILE A 209 -3.72 -10.10 -15.26
CA ILE A 209 -3.73 -10.34 -13.82
C ILE A 209 -3.37 -9.09 -13.02
N ASP A 210 -3.83 -9.05 -11.76
CA ASP A 210 -3.50 -8.05 -10.76
C ASP A 210 -3.36 -8.72 -9.39
N PHE A 211 -2.24 -8.46 -8.70
CA PHE A 211 -1.98 -8.96 -7.36
C PHE A 211 -2.40 -7.99 -6.24
N GLY A 212 -3.02 -6.84 -6.56
CA GLY A 212 -3.36 -5.80 -5.58
C GLY A 212 -4.17 -6.29 -4.38
N GLY A 213 -4.99 -7.33 -4.57
CA GLY A 213 -5.77 -7.96 -3.51
C GLY A 213 -4.95 -8.77 -2.49
N ILE A 214 -3.72 -9.20 -2.83
CA ILE A 214 -2.87 -10.04 -1.97
C ILE A 214 -1.49 -9.42 -1.68
N ALA A 215 -0.96 -8.58 -2.59
CA ALA A 215 0.39 -8.03 -2.53
C ALA A 215 0.70 -7.30 -1.21
N LYS A 216 -0.24 -6.51 -0.70
CA LYS A 216 -0.04 -5.76 0.57
C LYS A 216 0.11 -6.70 1.78
N GLY A 217 -0.61 -7.82 1.79
CA GLY A 217 -0.47 -8.85 2.81
C GLY A 217 0.88 -9.55 2.75
N TYR A 218 1.30 -9.92 1.55
CA TYR A 218 2.60 -10.50 1.29
C TYR A 218 3.74 -9.57 1.74
N THR A 219 3.72 -8.31 1.31
CA THR A 219 4.71 -7.30 1.70
C THR A 219 4.80 -7.15 3.23
N SER A 220 3.66 -7.19 3.94
CA SER A 220 3.68 -7.15 5.42
C SER A 220 4.35 -8.36 6.03
N GLY A 221 4.18 -9.54 5.45
CA GLY A 221 4.89 -10.75 5.85
C GLY A 221 6.41 -10.59 5.66
N ARG A 222 6.85 -10.10 4.50
CA ARG A 222 8.27 -9.84 4.20
C ARG A 222 8.89 -8.85 5.18
N ILE A 223 8.19 -7.77 5.52
CA ILE A 223 8.65 -6.81 6.53
C ILE A 223 8.81 -7.47 7.90
N ALA A 224 7.87 -8.33 8.29
CA ALA A 224 7.96 -9.04 9.55
C ALA A 224 9.17 -10.00 9.59
N ASP A 225 9.51 -10.62 8.46
CA ASP A 225 10.70 -11.48 8.34
C ASP A 225 11.99 -10.64 8.43
N ILE A 226 12.08 -9.53 7.71
CA ILE A 226 13.20 -8.57 7.80
C ILE A 226 13.40 -8.11 9.25
N TYR A 227 12.34 -7.78 9.97
CA TYR A 227 12.43 -7.37 11.36
C TYR A 227 13.01 -8.48 12.26
N ARG A 228 12.59 -9.74 12.03
CA ARG A 228 13.13 -10.90 12.76
C ARG A 228 14.61 -11.12 12.44
N GLU A 229 14.99 -11.03 11.16
CA GLU A 229 16.38 -11.17 10.69
C GLU A 229 17.28 -10.08 11.27
N CYS A 230 16.79 -8.85 11.42
CA CYS A 230 17.48 -7.75 12.08
C CYS A 230 17.49 -7.86 13.62
N GLY A 231 16.83 -8.87 14.20
CA GLY A 231 16.72 -9.04 15.65
C GLY A 231 15.77 -8.05 16.31
N VAL A 232 14.90 -7.40 15.54
CA VAL A 232 13.84 -6.53 16.05
C VAL A 232 12.69 -7.39 16.58
N THR A 233 12.34 -7.19 17.85
CA THR A 233 11.26 -7.94 18.52
C THR A 233 9.95 -7.16 18.63
N SER A 234 9.98 -5.85 18.37
CA SER A 234 8.82 -4.97 18.41
C SER A 234 8.81 -4.04 17.21
N GLY A 235 7.74 -4.05 16.46
CA GLY A 235 7.57 -3.19 15.29
C GLY A 235 6.12 -3.03 14.90
N LEU A 236 5.85 -2.03 14.09
CA LEU A 236 4.51 -1.70 13.63
C LEU A 236 4.56 -1.31 12.16
N GLN A 237 3.62 -1.83 11.39
CA GLN A 237 3.30 -1.31 10.06
C GLN A 237 1.86 -0.79 10.07
N ARG A 238 1.71 0.48 9.73
CA ARG A 238 0.41 1.11 9.49
C ARG A 238 0.22 1.32 8.00
N ARG A 239 -0.99 1.16 7.52
CA ARG A 239 -1.42 1.48 6.16
C ARG A 239 -2.64 2.37 6.23
N CYS A 240 -2.63 3.47 5.49
CA CYS A 240 -3.80 4.33 5.37
C CYS A 240 -4.59 3.90 4.13
N ALA A 241 -5.80 3.40 4.31
CA ALA A 241 -6.69 3.02 3.21
C ALA A 241 -7.37 4.22 2.53
N LEU A 242 -6.94 5.45 2.83
CA LEU A 242 -7.68 6.68 2.49
C LEU A 242 -7.12 7.44 1.28
N CYS A 243 -6.46 6.76 0.33
CA CYS A 243 -5.88 7.43 -0.84
C CYS A 243 -6.71 7.24 -2.13
N CYS A 244 -7.99 6.95 -2.01
CA CYS A 244 -8.94 6.98 -3.13
C CYS A 244 -10.00 8.04 -2.87
N LEU A 245 -9.64 9.31 -2.94
CA LEU A 245 -10.57 10.43 -3.08
C LEU A 245 -10.04 11.40 -4.12
#